data_ff86962687020cb4710f0fdb651a527f
#
_entry.id   ff86962687020cb4710f0fdb651a527f
#
_cell.length_a   1.000
_cell.length_b   1.000
_cell.length_c   1.000
_cell.angle_alpha   90.00
_cell.angle_beta   90.00
_cell.angle_gamma   90.00
#
_symmetry.space_group_name_H-M   'P 1'
#
loop_
_entity.id
_entity.type
_entity.pdbx_description
1 polymer ?
#
loop_
_entity_poly.entity_id
_entity_poly.type
_entity_poly.pdbx_seq_one_letter_code
_entity_poly.pdbx_strand_id
1 'polypeptide(L)'
;DYQTALLAMARQWIAEGRFRDSLDACRKVLAIEPWQEEAVLIGMQALVGLGNITSALRLYQTLEKSLREDLGVEPQAELQAYYQALLNK
;
A
#
# COMPACT_ATOMS: atom_id res chain seq x y z
N ASP A 1 -8.59 16.71 0.19
CA ASP A 1 -9.55 16.05 1.07
C ASP A 1 -8.82 15.23 2.13
N TYR A 2 -9.59 14.55 2.95
CA TYR A 2 -9.04 13.78 4.08
C TYR A 2 -8.06 12.70 3.62
N GLN A 3 -8.44 11.95 2.58
CA GLN A 3 -7.57 10.88 2.06
C GLN A 3 -6.29 11.45 1.46
N THR A 4 -6.38 12.53 0.69
CA THR A 4 -5.23 13.17 0.08
C THR A 4 -4.26 13.65 1.18
N ALA A 5 -4.78 14.25 2.25
CA ALA A 5 -3.96 14.71 3.37
C ALA A 5 -3.27 13.54 4.08
N LEU A 6 -4.01 12.46 4.34
CA LEU A 6 -3.43 11.28 4.99
C LEU A 6 -2.34 10.63 4.14
N LEU A 7 -2.54 10.56 2.82
CA LEU A 7 -1.53 9.97 1.93
C LEU A 7 -0.28 10.84 1.85
N ALA A 8 -0.44 12.16 1.85
CA ALA A 8 0.70 13.07 1.87
C ALA A 8 1.52 12.88 3.15
N MET A 9 0.83 12.77 4.30
CA MET A 9 1.50 12.50 5.58
C MET A 9 2.18 11.14 5.58
N ALA A 10 1.51 10.13 5.01
CA ALA A 10 2.07 8.79 4.96
C ALA A 10 3.39 8.76 4.18
N ARG A 11 3.44 9.45 3.04
CA ARG A 11 4.68 9.56 2.24
C ARG A 11 5.78 10.25 3.03
N GLN A 12 5.44 11.32 3.74
CA GLN A 12 6.42 12.04 4.55
C GLN A 12 6.97 11.16 5.66
N TRP A 13 6.10 10.39 6.33
CA TRP A 13 6.53 9.49 7.39
C TRP A 13 7.45 8.37 6.88
N ILE A 14 7.21 7.86 5.65
CA ILE A 14 8.15 6.91 5.03
C ILE A 14 9.54 7.54 4.91
N ALA A 15 9.60 8.79 4.41
CA ALA A 15 10.87 9.48 4.24
C ALA A 15 11.60 9.71 5.58
N GLU A 16 10.84 9.83 6.67
CA GLU A 16 11.39 10.03 8.02
C GLU A 16 11.69 8.72 8.76
N GLY A 17 11.39 7.59 8.14
CA GLY A 17 11.55 6.29 8.79
C GLY A 17 10.46 5.96 9.80
N ARG A 18 9.37 6.72 9.82
CA ARG A 18 8.24 6.52 10.74
C ARG A 18 7.23 5.57 10.10
N PHE A 19 7.65 4.32 9.97
CA PHE A 19 6.88 3.33 9.19
C PHE A 19 5.55 2.95 9.84
N ARG A 20 5.50 2.89 11.18
CA ARG A 20 4.27 2.54 11.88
C ARG A 20 3.21 3.62 11.67
N ASP A 21 3.60 4.89 11.78
CA ASP A 21 2.66 6.00 11.56
C ASP A 21 2.15 6.01 10.13
N SER A 22 3.04 5.76 9.17
CA SER A 22 2.67 5.69 7.75
C SER A 22 1.68 4.55 7.52
N LEU A 23 1.94 3.38 8.07
CA LEU A 23 1.05 2.22 7.91
C LEU A 23 -0.33 2.51 8.48
N ASP A 24 -0.40 3.13 9.67
CA ASP A 24 -1.68 3.47 10.29
C ASP A 24 -2.50 4.43 9.41
N ALA A 25 -1.84 5.42 8.81
CA ALA A 25 -2.51 6.34 7.89
C ALA A 25 -3.05 5.61 6.66
N CYS A 26 -2.25 4.71 6.08
CA CYS A 26 -2.67 3.92 4.93
C CYS A 26 -3.88 3.03 5.26
N ARG A 27 -3.89 2.43 6.44
CA ARG A 27 -5.02 1.61 6.88
C ARG A 27 -6.29 2.41 7.02
N LYS A 28 -6.20 3.66 7.49
CA LYS A 28 -7.36 4.53 7.57
C LYS A 28 -7.94 4.84 6.19
N VAL A 29 -7.06 5.13 5.23
CA VAL A 29 -7.50 5.36 3.84
C VAL A 29 -8.15 4.11 3.27
N LEU A 30 -7.53 2.94 3.47
CA LEU A 30 -8.05 1.68 2.92
C LEU A 30 -9.35 1.23 3.57
N ALA A 31 -9.61 1.65 4.80
CA ALA A 31 -10.89 1.38 5.45
C ALA A 31 -12.03 2.13 4.77
N ILE A 32 -11.74 3.29 4.17
CA ILE A 32 -12.73 4.11 3.45
C ILE A 32 -12.79 3.69 1.98
N GLU A 33 -11.64 3.47 1.35
CA GLU A 33 -11.54 3.14 -0.08
C GLU A 33 -10.56 1.99 -0.27
N PRO A 34 -11.06 0.72 -0.26
CA PRO A 34 -10.18 -0.45 -0.34
C PRO A 34 -9.36 -0.56 -1.63
N TRP A 35 -9.78 0.14 -2.70
CA TRP A 35 -9.08 0.09 -3.99
C TRP A 35 -8.11 1.25 -4.20
N GLN A 36 -7.79 2.00 -3.14
CA GLN A 36 -6.86 3.12 -3.24
C GLN A 36 -5.43 2.56 -3.38
N GLU A 37 -4.93 2.53 -4.62
CA GLU A 37 -3.66 1.86 -4.93
C GLU A 37 -2.47 2.57 -4.33
N GLU A 38 -2.50 3.90 -4.25
CA GLU A 38 -1.42 4.64 -3.62
C GLU A 38 -1.27 4.27 -2.14
N ALA A 39 -2.39 4.08 -1.44
CA ALA A 39 -2.37 3.67 -0.04
C ALA A 39 -1.77 2.27 0.11
N VAL A 40 -2.06 1.37 -0.84
CA VAL A 40 -1.47 0.03 -0.84
C VAL A 40 0.04 0.12 -1.07
N LEU A 41 0.48 0.91 -2.03
CA LEU A 41 1.92 1.06 -2.31
C LEU A 41 2.66 1.61 -1.09
N ILE A 42 2.17 2.68 -0.51
CA ILE A 42 2.82 3.28 0.65
C ILE A 42 2.77 2.32 1.84
N GLY A 43 1.64 1.64 2.03
CA GLY A 43 1.50 0.64 3.10
C GLY A 43 2.47 -0.51 2.95
N MET A 44 2.71 -0.97 1.72
CA MET A 44 3.72 -1.99 1.45
C MET A 44 5.13 -1.49 1.81
N GLN A 45 5.45 -0.25 1.43
CA GLN A 45 6.74 0.35 1.77
C GLN A 45 6.93 0.43 3.29
N ALA A 46 5.88 0.80 4.01
CA ALA A 46 5.92 0.86 5.47
C ALA A 46 6.17 -0.53 6.07
N LEU A 47 5.47 -1.55 5.56
CA LEU A 47 5.64 -2.92 6.05
C LEU A 47 7.05 -3.44 5.77
N VAL A 48 7.60 -3.15 4.60
CA VAL A 48 9.00 -3.50 4.29
C VAL A 48 9.95 -2.81 5.26
N GLY A 49 9.71 -1.53 5.55
CA GLY A 49 10.52 -0.79 6.52
C GLY A 49 10.45 -1.37 7.92
N LEU A 50 9.32 -1.99 8.28
CA LEU A 50 9.14 -2.68 9.57
C LEU A 50 9.69 -4.10 9.55
N GLY A 51 10.27 -4.56 8.43
CA GLY A 51 10.81 -5.90 8.31
C GLY A 51 9.76 -6.96 8.04
N ASN A 52 8.56 -6.58 7.60
CA ASN A 52 7.45 -7.50 7.41
C ASN A 52 7.06 -7.62 5.93
N ILE A 53 7.95 -8.23 5.15
CA ILE A 53 7.73 -8.41 3.72
C ILE A 53 6.51 -9.28 3.44
N THR A 54 6.29 -10.32 4.26
CA THR A 54 5.15 -11.21 4.06
C THR A 54 3.83 -10.45 4.09
N SER A 55 3.65 -9.55 5.06
CA SER A 55 2.45 -8.73 5.13
C SER A 55 2.34 -7.76 3.97
N ALA A 56 3.47 -7.23 3.48
CA ALA A 56 3.47 -6.36 2.31
C ALA A 56 2.95 -7.12 1.08
N LEU A 57 3.41 -8.35 0.87
CA LEU A 57 2.95 -9.17 -0.24
C LEU A 57 1.45 -9.49 -0.13
N ARG A 58 0.98 -9.77 1.08
CA ARG A 58 -0.45 -10.02 1.31
C ARG A 58 -1.31 -8.79 1.03
N LEU A 59 -0.82 -7.62 1.38
CA LEU A 59 -1.55 -6.38 1.14
C LEU A 59 -1.80 -6.20 -0.35
N TYR A 60 -0.77 -6.44 -1.17
CA TYR A 60 -0.91 -6.39 -2.63
C TYR A 60 -1.90 -7.45 -3.13
N GLN A 61 -1.76 -8.70 -2.65
CA GLN A 61 -2.62 -9.80 -3.10
C GLN A 61 -4.09 -9.55 -2.79
N THR A 62 -4.38 -8.96 -1.64
CA THR A 62 -5.74 -8.60 -1.26
C THR A 62 -6.31 -7.56 -2.21
N LEU A 63 -5.52 -6.54 -2.56
CA LEU A 63 -5.94 -5.53 -3.53
C LEU A 63 -6.18 -6.16 -4.91
N GLU A 64 -5.23 -6.97 -5.36
CA GLU A 64 -5.33 -7.61 -6.69
C GLU A 64 -6.60 -8.43 -6.80
N LYS A 65 -6.90 -9.22 -5.80
CA LYS A 65 -8.11 -10.05 -5.78
C LYS A 65 -9.37 -9.19 -5.82
N SER A 66 -9.42 -8.13 -5.00
CA SER A 66 -10.59 -7.24 -4.96
C SER A 66 -10.80 -6.52 -6.28
N LEU A 67 -9.71 -6.07 -6.92
CA LEU A 67 -9.81 -5.39 -8.20
C LEU A 67 -10.36 -6.32 -9.28
N ARG A 68 -9.89 -7.57 -9.31
CA ARG A 68 -10.37 -8.54 -10.29
C ARG A 68 -11.82 -8.90 -10.07
N GLU A 69 -12.21 -9.18 -8.83
CA GLU A 69 -13.57 -9.66 -8.52
C GLU A 69 -14.60 -8.54 -8.63
N ASP A 70 -14.26 -7.33 -8.18
CA ASP A 70 -15.24 -6.26 -8.11
C ASP A 70 -15.24 -5.35 -9.33
N LEU A 71 -14.08 -5.14 -9.97
CA LEU A 71 -13.95 -4.19 -11.08
C LEU A 71 -13.43 -4.81 -12.38
N GLY A 72 -12.93 -6.05 -12.32
CA GLY A 72 -12.40 -6.72 -13.51
C GLY A 72 -11.13 -6.09 -14.06
N VAL A 73 -10.33 -5.43 -13.22
CA VAL A 73 -9.11 -4.75 -13.65
C VAL A 73 -7.92 -5.23 -12.84
N GLU A 74 -6.72 -4.94 -13.36
CA GLU A 74 -5.47 -5.25 -12.68
C GLU A 74 -4.92 -4.02 -11.97
N PRO A 75 -4.05 -4.19 -10.95
CA PRO A 75 -3.36 -3.05 -10.34
C PRO A 75 -2.53 -2.28 -11.36
N GLN A 76 -2.23 -1.03 -11.06
CA GLN A 76 -1.41 -0.18 -11.92
C GLN A 76 0.00 -0.76 -12.07
N ALA A 77 0.65 -0.46 -13.20
CA ALA A 77 1.96 -1.02 -13.54
C ALA A 77 3.03 -0.73 -12.47
N GLU A 78 3.02 0.48 -11.90
CA GLU A 78 3.97 0.84 -10.86
C GLU A 78 3.86 -0.07 -9.65
N LEU A 79 2.63 -0.37 -9.22
CA LEU A 79 2.39 -1.22 -8.07
C LEU A 79 2.77 -2.67 -8.37
N GLN A 80 2.45 -3.14 -9.58
CA GLN A 80 2.86 -4.48 -10.00
C GLN A 80 4.38 -4.61 -10.01
N ALA A 81 5.08 -3.60 -10.50
CA ALA A 81 6.54 -3.60 -10.54
C ALA A 81 7.14 -3.68 -9.13
N TYR A 82 6.58 -2.93 -8.20
CA TYR A 82 7.04 -2.95 -6.81
C TYR A 82 6.86 -4.35 -6.19
N TYR A 83 5.69 -4.94 -6.42
CA TYR A 83 5.38 -6.29 -5.93
C TYR A 83 6.37 -7.31 -6.49
N GLN A 84 6.64 -7.26 -7.80
CA GLN A 84 7.58 -8.19 -8.43
C GLN A 84 9.00 -8.01 -7.86
N ALA A 85 9.40 -6.77 -7.62
CA ALA A 85 10.70 -6.50 -7.01
C ALA A 85 10.82 -7.13 -5.61
N LEU A 86 9.74 -7.09 -4.84
CA LEU A 86 9.73 -7.72 -3.51
C LEU A 86 9.82 -9.24 -3.60
N LEU A 87 9.15 -9.85 -4.59
CA LEU A 87 9.20 -11.31 -4.78
C LEU A 87 10.60 -11.80 -5.16
N ASN A 88 11.39 -10.95 -5.81
CA ASN A 88 12.70 -11.33 -6.31
C ASN A 88 13.84 -11.06 -5.32
N LYS A 89 13.53 -10.70 -4.12
CA LYS A 89 14.55 -10.46 -3.07
C LYS A 89 14.97 -11.75 -2.37
#